data_f5e4351e663fc53d0c49242528bb7698
#
_entry.id   f5e4351e663fc53d0c49242528bb7698
#
_cell.length_a   1.000
_cell.length_b   1.000
_cell.length_c   1.000
_cell.angle_alpha   90.00
_cell.angle_beta   90.00
_cell.angle_gamma   90.00
#
_symmetry.space_group_name_H-M   'P 1'
#
loop_
_entity.id
_entity.type
_entity.pdbx_description
1 polymer ?
#
loop_
_entity_poly.entity_id
_entity_poly.type
_entity_poly.pdbx_seq_one_letter_code
_entity_poly.pdbx_strand_id
1 'polypeptide(L)'
;MPPQAAFMLYCPAMKELDNLLRERAVLRDARRVVVKVGTHSIAKKTGHPDYAALRRVVNGVCELLKAGPEVLFVSSGAVAAGIEALGLKARPAEVSDVQMCAAVGQARFITEYERLFAARGVKIGQVLLTHSDFADRRRVANLRRSLDHLVRAGIVPVINENDIVADDELKGLTFGDNDWLSSLIVKLVHADALVLLTTVDGLLDADGRRVPAIGKVRDALKLVKSGEKGALSKGGMDSKLKAVQNAARGGANVVIANAARPHVLARIFQGRDVGTFVPGSAL
;
A
#
# COMPACT_ATOMS: atom_id res chain seq x y z
N MET A 1 18.60 3.45 -31.38
CA MET A 1 17.19 3.86 -31.58
C MET A 1 16.93 5.13 -30.78
N PRO A 2 16.25 6.14 -31.32
CA PRO A 2 15.99 7.37 -30.60
C PRO A 2 15.05 7.12 -29.42
N PRO A 3 15.18 7.88 -28.30
CA PRO A 3 14.40 7.65 -27.06
C PRO A 3 12.88 7.76 -27.22
N GLN A 4 12.40 8.42 -28.27
CA GLN A 4 10.97 8.50 -28.60
C GLN A 4 10.33 7.14 -29.01
N ALA A 5 11.11 6.24 -29.62
CA ALA A 5 10.59 4.92 -30.03
C ALA A 5 10.33 3.96 -28.86
N ALA A 6 11.12 4.08 -27.78
CA ALA A 6 10.91 3.27 -26.57
C ALA A 6 9.62 3.70 -25.80
N PHE A 7 9.28 4.98 -25.83
CA PHE A 7 8.06 5.51 -25.21
C PHE A 7 6.78 5.02 -25.92
N MET A 8 6.81 4.92 -27.27
CA MET A 8 5.67 4.41 -28.05
C MET A 8 5.39 2.92 -27.86
N LEU A 9 6.40 2.12 -27.48
CA LEU A 9 6.24 0.67 -27.28
C LEU A 9 5.56 0.28 -25.96
N TYR A 10 5.49 1.19 -24.99
CA TYR A 10 5.01 0.90 -23.61
C TYR A 10 3.90 1.83 -23.12
N CYS A 11 3.67 2.97 -23.80
CA CYS A 11 2.46 3.76 -23.55
C CYS A 11 1.32 3.15 -24.36
N PRO A 12 0.16 2.86 -23.76
CA PRO A 12 -1.02 2.48 -24.53
C PRO A 12 -1.25 3.52 -25.63
N ALA A 13 -1.69 3.09 -26.82
CA ALA A 13 -2.03 4.04 -27.88
C ALA A 13 -2.90 5.15 -27.28
N MET A 14 -2.76 6.40 -27.70
CA MET A 14 -3.45 7.54 -27.04
C MET A 14 -4.93 7.27 -26.74
N LYS A 15 -5.63 6.57 -27.64
CA LYS A 15 -7.02 6.15 -27.42
C LYS A 15 -7.19 5.17 -26.23
N GLU A 16 -6.26 4.26 -26.06
CA GLU A 16 -6.27 3.29 -24.95
C GLU A 16 -5.99 3.99 -23.63
N LEU A 17 -5.04 4.92 -23.60
CA LEU A 17 -4.77 5.75 -22.42
C LEU A 17 -5.98 6.61 -22.04
N ASP A 18 -6.62 7.26 -23.01
CA ASP A 18 -7.83 8.04 -22.78
C ASP A 18 -8.97 7.18 -22.21
N ASN A 19 -9.13 5.95 -22.71
CA ASN A 19 -10.09 5.01 -22.17
C ASN A 19 -9.78 4.62 -20.72
N LEU A 20 -8.53 4.28 -20.41
CA LEU A 20 -8.09 3.96 -19.04
C LEU A 20 -8.28 5.13 -18.08
N LEU A 21 -8.04 6.35 -18.54
CA LEU A 21 -8.26 7.55 -17.74
C LEU A 21 -9.76 7.81 -17.49
N ARG A 22 -10.63 7.46 -18.43
CA ARG A 22 -12.10 7.48 -18.23
C ARG A 22 -12.55 6.36 -17.28
N GLU A 23 -11.99 5.16 -17.38
CA GLU A 23 -12.26 4.04 -16.47
C GLU A 23 -11.91 4.38 -15.02
N ARG A 24 -10.94 5.29 -14.78
CA ARG A 24 -10.61 5.78 -13.43
C ARG A 24 -11.85 6.35 -12.69
N ALA A 25 -12.86 6.82 -13.40
CA ALA A 25 -14.10 7.32 -12.79
C ALA A 25 -14.81 6.28 -11.92
N VAL A 26 -14.59 4.98 -12.17
CA VAL A 26 -15.13 3.87 -11.35
C VAL A 26 -14.72 3.97 -9.87
N LEU A 27 -13.59 4.61 -9.58
CA LEU A 27 -13.13 4.83 -8.19
C LEU A 27 -14.09 5.69 -7.37
N ARG A 28 -14.95 6.50 -8.00
CA ARG A 28 -15.98 7.31 -7.31
C ARG A 28 -17.04 6.45 -6.64
N ASP A 29 -17.28 5.26 -7.19
CA ASP A 29 -18.33 4.34 -6.74
C ASP A 29 -17.78 3.25 -5.81
N ALA A 30 -16.49 3.31 -5.48
CA ALA A 30 -15.84 2.33 -4.61
C ALA A 30 -16.46 2.40 -3.20
N ARG A 31 -16.95 1.27 -2.70
CA ARG A 31 -17.60 1.14 -1.39
C ARG A 31 -16.65 0.63 -0.32
N ARG A 32 -15.70 -0.22 -0.70
CA ARG A 32 -14.70 -0.79 0.21
C ARG A 32 -13.31 -0.60 -0.36
N VAL A 33 -12.44 0.01 0.41
CA VAL A 33 -11.11 0.42 -0.03
C VAL A 33 -10.05 -0.10 0.94
N VAL A 34 -8.98 -0.67 0.40
CA VAL A 34 -7.77 -0.93 1.16
C VAL A 34 -6.77 0.18 0.87
N VAL A 35 -6.30 0.86 1.91
CA VAL A 35 -5.24 1.87 1.81
C VAL A 35 -4.00 1.31 2.48
N LYS A 36 -2.91 1.16 1.72
CA LYS A 36 -1.62 0.73 2.26
C LYS A 36 -0.61 1.88 2.25
N VAL A 37 0.10 2.07 3.35
CA VAL A 37 1.22 3.00 3.44
C VAL A 37 2.54 2.29 3.73
N GLY A 38 3.57 2.57 2.91
CA GLY A 38 4.91 1.99 3.09
C GLY A 38 5.74 2.75 4.13
N THR A 39 6.70 2.07 4.75
CA THR A 39 7.60 2.63 5.78
C THR A 39 8.27 3.92 5.32
N HIS A 40 8.83 3.97 4.11
CA HIS A 40 9.50 5.17 3.58
C HIS A 40 8.59 6.38 3.43
N SER A 41 7.27 6.20 3.38
CA SER A 41 6.29 7.28 3.29
C SER A 41 5.95 7.92 4.63
N ILE A 42 6.28 7.24 5.73
CA ILE A 42 5.97 7.62 7.11
C ILE A 42 7.19 7.58 8.03
N ALA A 43 8.38 7.42 7.46
CA ALA A 43 9.65 7.51 8.16
C ALA A 43 10.53 8.60 7.54
N LYS A 44 11.34 9.24 8.37
CA LYS A 44 12.39 10.19 7.97
C LYS A 44 13.56 9.43 7.31
N LYS A 45 14.43 10.14 6.63
CA LYS A 45 15.66 9.55 6.06
C LYS A 45 16.58 8.93 7.11
N THR A 46 16.46 9.36 8.37
CA THR A 46 17.15 8.79 9.54
C THR A 46 16.61 7.43 10.00
N GLY A 47 15.52 6.92 9.39
CA GLY A 47 14.84 5.71 9.81
C GLY A 47 13.79 5.90 10.92
N HIS A 48 13.71 7.09 11.54
CA HIS A 48 12.73 7.40 12.60
C HIS A 48 11.36 7.72 12.00
N PRO A 49 10.25 7.51 12.76
CA PRO A 49 8.92 7.89 12.33
C PRO A 49 8.80 9.38 11.95
N ASP A 50 8.06 9.66 10.87
CA ASP A 50 7.64 11.01 10.52
C ASP A 50 6.19 11.23 10.95
N TYR A 51 6.00 11.77 12.13
CA TYR A 51 4.69 12.02 12.72
C TYR A 51 3.83 13.02 11.92
N ALA A 52 4.47 13.93 11.16
CA ALA A 52 3.74 14.83 10.26
C ALA A 52 3.20 14.08 9.05
N ALA A 53 3.99 13.16 8.49
CA ALA A 53 3.55 12.27 7.43
C ALA A 53 2.44 11.31 7.90
N LEU A 54 2.58 10.70 9.08
CA LEU A 54 1.54 9.88 9.70
C LEU A 54 0.21 10.64 9.81
N ARG A 55 0.26 11.85 10.38
CA ARG A 55 -0.93 12.72 10.52
C ARG A 55 -1.57 13.03 9.18
N ARG A 56 -0.76 13.32 8.15
CA ARG A 56 -1.26 13.58 6.79
C ARG A 56 -1.98 12.38 6.20
N VAL A 57 -1.42 11.18 6.33
CA VAL A 57 -2.04 9.94 5.85
C VAL A 57 -3.34 9.65 6.60
N VAL A 58 -3.34 9.72 7.93
CA VAL A 58 -4.56 9.52 8.76
C VAL A 58 -5.64 10.53 8.40
N ASN A 59 -5.28 11.81 8.20
CA ASN A 59 -6.25 12.82 7.77
C ASN A 59 -6.89 12.44 6.43
N GLY A 60 -6.10 11.99 5.46
CA GLY A 60 -6.61 11.53 4.16
C GLY A 60 -7.54 10.32 4.28
N VAL A 61 -7.22 9.36 5.16
CA VAL A 61 -8.10 8.21 5.45
C VAL A 61 -9.41 8.69 6.09
N CYS A 62 -9.35 9.61 7.04
CA CYS A 62 -10.57 10.17 7.67
C CYS A 62 -11.41 10.99 6.70
N GLU A 63 -10.79 11.72 5.76
CA GLU A 63 -11.50 12.41 4.67
C GLU A 63 -12.22 11.40 3.77
N LEU A 64 -11.58 10.29 3.44
CA LEU A 64 -12.17 9.23 2.62
C LEU A 64 -13.36 8.55 3.33
N LEU A 65 -13.23 8.22 4.62
CA LEU A 65 -14.32 7.66 5.43
C LEU A 65 -15.56 8.58 5.45
N LYS A 66 -15.35 9.89 5.57
CA LYS A 66 -16.45 10.89 5.53
C LYS A 66 -17.15 10.95 4.17
N ALA A 67 -16.46 10.56 3.09
CA ALA A 67 -17.04 10.50 1.75
C ALA A 67 -17.87 9.22 1.51
N GLY A 68 -17.86 8.25 2.46
CA GLY A 68 -18.75 7.10 2.49
C GLY A 68 -18.13 5.72 2.42
N PRO A 69 -16.95 5.50 1.79
CA PRO A 69 -16.38 4.16 1.70
C PRO A 69 -15.99 3.58 3.06
N GLU A 70 -16.10 2.26 3.19
CA GLU A 70 -15.42 1.47 4.22
C GLU A 70 -13.92 1.43 3.93
N VAL A 71 -13.08 1.68 4.93
CA VAL A 71 -11.62 1.68 4.75
C VAL A 71 -10.97 0.65 5.67
N LEU A 72 -10.12 -0.20 5.07
CA LEU A 72 -9.16 -1.04 5.78
C LEU A 72 -7.77 -0.42 5.56
N PHE A 73 -7.05 -0.18 6.64
CA PHE A 73 -5.78 0.53 6.60
C PHE A 73 -4.61 -0.43 6.88
N VAL A 74 -3.75 -0.65 5.89
CA VAL A 74 -2.55 -1.50 6.02
C VAL A 74 -1.35 -0.60 6.23
N SER A 75 -0.69 -0.73 7.37
CA SER A 75 0.43 0.10 7.78
C SER A 75 1.75 -0.69 7.78
N SER A 76 2.84 0.07 7.78
CA SER A 76 4.21 -0.41 7.96
C SER A 76 4.92 0.49 8.97
N GLY A 77 6.16 0.15 9.34
CA GLY A 77 7.03 1.05 10.10
C GLY A 77 7.20 0.70 11.58
N ALA A 78 6.66 -0.44 12.03
CA ALA A 78 6.85 -0.90 13.41
C ALA A 78 8.34 -0.99 13.78
N VAL A 79 9.17 -1.61 12.94
CA VAL A 79 10.63 -1.69 13.16
C VAL A 79 11.26 -0.31 13.31
N ALA A 80 10.89 0.67 12.46
CA ALA A 80 11.41 2.03 12.55
C ALA A 80 11.06 2.71 13.88
N ALA A 81 9.84 2.54 14.34
CA ALA A 81 9.40 3.05 15.65
C ALA A 81 10.12 2.37 16.82
N GLY A 82 10.42 1.07 16.69
CA GLY A 82 11.21 0.34 17.68
C GLY A 82 12.65 0.78 17.75
N ILE A 83 13.30 1.02 16.62
CA ILE A 83 14.65 1.57 16.54
C ILE A 83 14.72 2.90 17.29
N GLU A 84 13.75 3.81 17.05
CA GLU A 84 13.66 5.07 17.79
C GLU A 84 13.44 4.85 19.29
N ALA A 85 12.49 3.97 19.63
CA ALA A 85 12.14 3.69 21.03
C ALA A 85 13.29 3.13 21.87
N LEU A 86 14.11 2.30 21.25
CA LEU A 86 15.28 1.66 21.86
C LEU A 86 16.54 2.51 21.76
N GLY A 87 16.48 3.68 21.14
CA GLY A 87 17.63 4.57 20.96
C GLY A 87 18.73 4.00 20.07
N LEU A 88 18.39 3.08 19.16
CA LEU A 88 19.35 2.46 18.26
C LEU A 88 19.71 3.43 17.13
N LYS A 89 21.00 3.44 16.73
CA LYS A 89 21.52 4.33 15.67
C LYS A 89 21.22 3.85 14.27
N ALA A 90 20.94 2.55 14.10
CA ALA A 90 20.68 1.93 12.80
C ALA A 90 19.77 0.70 12.96
N ARG A 91 19.26 0.21 11.84
CA ARG A 91 18.52 -1.06 11.80
C ARG A 91 19.46 -2.22 12.17
N PRO A 92 19.08 -3.08 13.13
CA PRO A 92 19.85 -4.29 13.45
C PRO A 92 19.97 -5.22 12.26
N ALA A 93 21.04 -6.04 12.24
CA ALA A 93 21.27 -7.07 11.25
C ALA A 93 20.63 -8.40 11.64
N GLU A 94 20.61 -8.72 12.93
CA GLU A 94 20.07 -9.98 13.45
C GLU A 94 18.53 -9.97 13.45
N VAL A 95 17.95 -11.08 13.02
CA VAL A 95 16.48 -11.22 12.89
C VAL A 95 15.79 -11.01 14.23
N SER A 96 16.31 -11.61 15.32
CA SER A 96 15.77 -11.46 16.68
C SER A 96 15.74 -10.02 17.15
N ASP A 97 16.76 -9.22 16.82
CA ASP A 97 16.82 -7.80 17.16
C ASP A 97 15.82 -6.99 16.32
N VAL A 98 15.63 -7.33 15.04
CA VAL A 98 14.59 -6.74 14.20
C VAL A 98 13.20 -7.06 14.74
N GLN A 99 12.95 -8.31 15.17
CA GLN A 99 11.70 -8.72 15.79
C GLN A 99 11.46 -7.99 17.12
N MET A 100 12.50 -7.82 17.95
CA MET A 100 12.44 -7.01 19.17
C MET A 100 12.06 -5.56 18.85
N CYS A 101 12.68 -4.96 17.84
CA CYS A 101 12.31 -3.61 17.38
C CYS A 101 10.87 -3.57 16.92
N ALA A 102 10.41 -4.55 16.15
CA ALA A 102 9.03 -4.63 15.68
C ALA A 102 8.04 -4.70 16.86
N ALA A 103 8.33 -5.53 17.87
CA ALA A 103 7.51 -5.67 19.08
C ALA A 103 7.33 -4.34 19.82
N VAL A 104 8.43 -3.69 20.13
CA VAL A 104 8.43 -2.40 20.85
C VAL A 104 7.78 -1.29 20.00
N GLY A 105 8.10 -1.27 18.70
CA GLY A 105 7.59 -0.26 17.80
C GLY A 105 6.12 -0.42 17.45
N GLN A 106 5.61 -1.66 17.37
CA GLN A 106 4.19 -1.91 17.09
C GLN A 106 3.28 -1.29 18.15
N ALA A 107 3.64 -1.40 19.44
CA ALA A 107 2.89 -0.78 20.53
C ALA A 107 2.84 0.75 20.40
N ARG A 108 3.97 1.38 20.05
CA ARG A 108 4.03 2.84 19.83
C ARG A 108 3.24 3.28 18.61
N PHE A 109 3.35 2.53 17.52
CA PHE A 109 2.65 2.85 16.28
C PHE A 109 1.14 2.80 16.45
N ILE A 110 0.62 1.74 17.07
CA ILE A 110 -0.83 1.62 17.27
C ILE A 110 -1.36 2.71 18.22
N THR A 111 -0.61 3.07 19.26
CA THR A 111 -0.95 4.17 20.16
C THR A 111 -1.00 5.52 19.42
N GLU A 112 -0.04 5.79 18.54
CA GLU A 112 -0.06 7.02 17.75
C GLU A 112 -1.20 7.05 16.72
N TYR A 113 -1.49 5.93 16.07
CA TYR A 113 -2.66 5.82 15.20
C TYR A 113 -3.95 6.05 15.99
N GLU A 114 -4.11 5.41 17.15
CA GLU A 114 -5.28 5.60 18.01
C GLU A 114 -5.47 7.09 18.33
N ARG A 115 -4.40 7.77 18.79
CA ARG A 115 -4.42 9.20 19.09
C ARG A 115 -4.84 10.06 17.88
N LEU A 116 -4.31 9.76 16.69
CA LEU A 116 -4.57 10.52 15.47
C LEU A 116 -5.99 10.30 14.92
N PHE A 117 -6.47 9.06 14.93
CA PHE A 117 -7.82 8.71 14.50
C PHE A 117 -8.88 9.20 15.51
N ALA A 118 -8.64 9.01 16.82
CA ALA A 118 -9.54 9.49 17.88
C ALA A 118 -9.75 11.01 17.85
N ALA A 119 -8.69 11.78 17.54
CA ALA A 119 -8.79 13.23 17.31
C ALA A 119 -9.72 13.61 16.14
N ARG A 120 -10.14 12.66 15.32
CA ARG A 120 -11.09 12.82 14.20
C ARG A 120 -12.42 12.10 14.45
N GLY A 121 -12.63 11.56 15.67
CA GLY A 121 -13.83 10.80 16.05
C GLY A 121 -13.91 9.41 15.43
N VAL A 122 -12.80 8.87 14.91
CA VAL A 122 -12.72 7.56 14.26
C VAL A 122 -12.11 6.55 15.23
N LYS A 123 -12.77 5.40 15.40
CA LYS A 123 -12.27 4.26 16.17
C LYS A 123 -11.44 3.35 15.28
N ILE A 124 -10.39 2.76 15.84
CA ILE A 124 -9.56 1.77 15.15
C ILE A 124 -9.53 0.44 15.90
N GLY A 125 -9.19 -0.62 15.17
CA GLY A 125 -8.91 -1.95 15.75
C GLY A 125 -7.61 -2.50 15.17
N GLN A 126 -6.68 -2.93 16.04
CA GLN A 126 -5.43 -3.55 15.59
C GLN A 126 -5.66 -4.96 15.07
N VAL A 127 -5.06 -5.29 13.93
CA VAL A 127 -5.06 -6.63 13.34
C VAL A 127 -3.64 -6.98 12.91
N LEU A 128 -3.06 -8.00 13.53
CA LEU A 128 -1.72 -8.49 13.18
C LEU A 128 -1.85 -9.85 12.49
N LEU A 129 -1.24 -9.98 11.32
CA LEU A 129 -1.36 -11.15 10.46
C LEU A 129 0.00 -11.65 10.01
N THR A 130 0.07 -12.94 9.74
CA THR A 130 1.18 -13.58 9.06
C THR A 130 0.72 -14.17 7.74
N HIS A 131 1.66 -14.54 6.88
CA HIS A 131 1.36 -15.23 5.64
C HIS A 131 0.61 -16.57 5.88
N SER A 132 0.96 -17.28 6.96
CA SER A 132 0.34 -18.55 7.35
C SER A 132 -1.16 -18.44 7.66
N ASP A 133 -1.64 -17.23 8.06
CA ASP A 133 -3.08 -17.02 8.33
C ASP A 133 -3.94 -17.11 7.06
N PHE A 134 -3.34 -16.94 5.89
CA PHE A 134 -4.02 -17.08 4.59
C PHE A 134 -3.94 -18.50 4.01
N ALA A 135 -3.16 -19.41 4.59
CA ALA A 135 -3.02 -20.79 4.13
C ALA A 135 -4.15 -21.70 4.67
N ASP A 136 -4.71 -21.40 5.84
CA ASP A 136 -5.74 -22.18 6.48
C ASP A 136 -7.15 -21.61 6.21
N ARG A 137 -8.03 -22.44 5.61
CA ARG A 137 -9.40 -22.00 5.22
C ARG A 137 -10.26 -21.54 6.41
N ARG A 138 -10.08 -22.12 7.60
CA ARG A 138 -10.85 -21.73 8.80
C ARG A 138 -10.37 -20.39 9.32
N ARG A 139 -9.05 -20.16 9.35
CA ARG A 139 -8.44 -18.87 9.73
C ARG A 139 -8.88 -17.77 8.76
N VAL A 140 -8.81 -18.03 7.46
CA VAL A 140 -9.28 -17.11 6.40
C VAL A 140 -10.75 -16.73 6.61
N ALA A 141 -11.64 -17.71 6.85
CA ALA A 141 -13.06 -17.46 7.09
C ALA A 141 -13.30 -16.65 8.38
N ASN A 142 -12.57 -16.93 9.45
CA ASN A 142 -12.64 -16.18 10.70
C ASN A 142 -12.14 -14.74 10.53
N LEU A 143 -10.97 -14.58 9.89
CA LEU A 143 -10.39 -13.28 9.60
C LEU A 143 -11.36 -12.39 8.79
N ARG A 144 -11.93 -12.95 7.72
CA ARG A 144 -12.92 -12.23 6.92
C ARG A 144 -14.10 -11.76 7.75
N ARG A 145 -14.71 -12.65 8.55
CA ARG A 145 -15.84 -12.28 9.42
C ARG A 145 -15.47 -11.18 10.41
N SER A 146 -14.28 -11.26 11.02
CA SER A 146 -13.80 -10.26 11.97
C SER A 146 -13.59 -8.90 11.31
N LEU A 147 -12.94 -8.86 10.13
CA LEU A 147 -12.76 -7.63 9.37
C LEU A 147 -14.09 -7.02 8.93
N ASP A 148 -15.00 -7.84 8.40
CA ASP A 148 -16.36 -7.40 8.03
C ASP A 148 -17.13 -6.85 9.23
N HIS A 149 -16.94 -7.43 10.43
CA HIS A 149 -17.62 -6.97 11.65
C HIS A 149 -17.07 -5.61 12.10
N LEU A 150 -15.73 -5.43 12.07
CA LEU A 150 -15.08 -4.16 12.40
C LEU A 150 -15.59 -3.03 11.52
N VAL A 151 -15.54 -3.20 10.19
CA VAL A 151 -15.94 -2.12 9.27
C VAL A 151 -17.43 -1.79 9.36
N ARG A 152 -18.31 -2.80 9.55
CA ARG A 152 -19.74 -2.56 9.79
C ARG A 152 -20.02 -1.82 11.09
N ALA A 153 -19.17 -2.00 12.10
CA ALA A 153 -19.24 -1.27 13.38
C ALA A 153 -18.64 0.16 13.29
N GLY A 154 -18.19 0.59 12.10
CA GLY A 154 -17.55 1.89 11.90
C GLY A 154 -16.14 1.98 12.50
N ILE A 155 -15.49 0.82 12.71
CA ILE A 155 -14.13 0.69 13.25
C ILE A 155 -13.18 0.44 12.09
N VAL A 156 -12.12 1.24 11.95
CA VAL A 156 -11.09 1.05 10.92
C VAL A 156 -10.11 -0.02 11.38
N PRO A 157 -10.01 -1.17 10.66
CA PRO A 157 -8.94 -2.14 10.92
C PRO A 157 -7.60 -1.53 10.54
N VAL A 158 -6.68 -1.40 11.49
CA VAL A 158 -5.27 -1.07 11.25
C VAL A 158 -4.48 -2.36 11.21
N ILE A 159 -4.12 -2.78 10.01
CA ILE A 159 -3.54 -4.08 9.72
C ILE A 159 -2.03 -3.93 9.54
N ASN A 160 -1.26 -4.81 10.15
CA ASN A 160 0.18 -4.93 9.92
C ASN A 160 0.60 -6.40 9.95
N GLU A 161 1.81 -6.68 9.51
CA GLU A 161 2.41 -7.99 9.71
C GLU A 161 2.72 -8.23 11.19
N ASN A 162 2.60 -9.49 11.63
CA ASN A 162 3.02 -9.92 12.96
C ASN A 162 4.49 -10.35 12.90
N ASP A 163 5.37 -9.35 12.84
CA ASP A 163 6.82 -9.54 12.67
C ASP A 163 7.45 -10.44 13.75
N ILE A 164 6.84 -10.58 14.95
CA ILE A 164 7.39 -11.41 16.03
C ILE A 164 7.36 -12.91 15.69
N VAL A 165 6.33 -13.34 14.97
CA VAL A 165 6.10 -14.75 14.65
C VAL A 165 6.26 -15.02 13.14
N ALA A 166 6.50 -14.00 12.34
CA ALA A 166 6.80 -14.14 10.92
C ALA A 166 8.21 -14.72 10.75
N ASP A 167 8.31 -15.85 10.08
CA ASP A 167 9.56 -16.56 9.80
C ASP A 167 9.99 -16.46 8.33
N ASP A 168 9.30 -15.67 7.55
CA ASP A 168 9.49 -15.55 6.11
C ASP A 168 10.86 -14.95 5.74
N GLU A 169 11.40 -14.04 6.57
CA GLU A 169 12.76 -13.51 6.40
C GLU A 169 13.83 -14.60 6.58
N LEU A 170 13.60 -15.60 7.46
CA LEU A 170 14.48 -16.73 7.70
C LEU A 170 14.50 -17.70 6.51
N LYS A 171 13.43 -17.76 5.73
CA LYS A 171 13.31 -18.65 4.56
C LYS A 171 13.78 -18.00 3.25
N GLY A 172 14.32 -16.78 3.30
CA GLY A 172 14.73 -16.04 2.09
C GLY A 172 13.55 -15.67 1.18
N LEU A 173 12.34 -15.86 1.66
CA LEU A 173 11.13 -15.42 0.98
C LEU A 173 10.96 -13.93 1.28
N THR A 174 11.10 -13.11 0.27
CA THR A 174 10.90 -11.63 0.34
C THR A 174 9.43 -11.26 0.59
N PHE A 175 8.74 -11.96 1.49
CA PHE A 175 7.31 -11.82 1.71
C PHE A 175 6.92 -10.89 2.88
N GLY A 176 7.88 -10.33 3.62
CA GLY A 176 7.65 -9.30 4.62
C GLY A 176 7.23 -7.94 4.02
N ASP A 177 6.48 -7.95 2.91
CA ASP A 177 6.04 -6.74 2.23
C ASP A 177 4.55 -6.54 2.43
N ASN A 178 4.21 -5.51 3.19
CA ASN A 178 2.83 -5.09 3.41
C ASN A 178 2.08 -4.71 2.10
N ASP A 179 2.78 -4.55 0.97
CA ASP A 179 2.14 -4.43 -0.36
C ASP A 179 1.46 -5.76 -0.72
N TRP A 180 2.18 -6.90 -0.53
CA TRP A 180 1.61 -8.23 -0.75
C TRP A 180 0.46 -8.52 0.22
N LEU A 181 0.66 -8.27 1.53
CA LEU A 181 -0.38 -8.42 2.54
C LEU A 181 -1.64 -7.63 2.15
N SER A 182 -1.49 -6.38 1.72
CA SER A 182 -2.62 -5.55 1.28
C SER A 182 -3.39 -6.17 0.11
N SER A 183 -2.70 -6.82 -0.83
CA SER A 183 -3.34 -7.51 -1.95
C SER A 183 -4.12 -8.76 -1.54
N LEU A 184 -3.65 -9.49 -0.51
CA LEU A 184 -4.38 -10.60 0.09
C LEU A 184 -5.65 -10.12 0.80
N ILE A 185 -5.55 -9.02 1.56
CA ILE A 185 -6.70 -8.39 2.22
C ILE A 185 -7.75 -7.95 1.19
N VAL A 186 -7.33 -7.31 0.08
CA VAL A 186 -8.23 -6.93 -1.02
C VAL A 186 -9.07 -8.10 -1.49
N LYS A 187 -8.45 -9.23 -1.77
CA LYS A 187 -9.16 -10.45 -2.21
C LYS A 187 -10.04 -11.03 -1.13
N LEU A 188 -9.57 -11.03 0.12
CA LEU A 188 -10.29 -11.57 1.26
C LEU A 188 -11.62 -10.85 1.51
N VAL A 189 -11.60 -9.52 1.47
CA VAL A 189 -12.77 -8.69 1.79
C VAL A 189 -13.53 -8.21 0.54
N HIS A 190 -13.11 -8.64 -0.65
CA HIS A 190 -13.65 -8.18 -1.95
C HIS A 190 -13.67 -6.65 -2.05
N ALA A 191 -12.54 -6.01 -1.77
CA ALA A 191 -12.44 -4.56 -1.87
C ALA A 191 -12.51 -4.10 -3.34
N ASP A 192 -13.16 -2.97 -3.58
CA ASP A 192 -13.31 -2.37 -4.91
C ASP A 192 -12.02 -1.70 -5.38
N ALA A 193 -11.21 -1.23 -4.41
CA ALA A 193 -9.97 -0.53 -4.72
C ALA A 193 -8.86 -0.81 -3.69
N LEU A 194 -7.60 -0.78 -4.20
CA LEU A 194 -6.37 -0.75 -3.43
C LEU A 194 -5.61 0.54 -3.75
N VAL A 195 -5.24 1.30 -2.73
CA VAL A 195 -4.33 2.44 -2.88
C VAL A 195 -3.01 2.11 -2.20
N LEU A 196 -1.94 2.08 -2.99
CA LEU A 196 -0.56 1.92 -2.51
C LEU A 196 0.08 3.30 -2.38
N LEU A 197 0.16 3.82 -1.17
CA LEU A 197 0.81 5.08 -0.86
C LEU A 197 2.33 4.87 -0.75
N THR A 198 3.09 5.60 -1.55
CA THR A 198 4.54 5.52 -1.70
C THR A 198 5.18 6.91 -1.69
N THR A 199 6.50 6.99 -1.89
CA THR A 199 7.26 8.25 -1.93
C THR A 199 7.34 8.88 -3.32
N VAL A 200 6.91 8.15 -4.36
CA VAL A 200 6.91 8.63 -5.76
C VAL A 200 5.49 8.85 -6.28
N ASP A 201 5.34 9.68 -7.31
CA ASP A 201 4.01 10.09 -7.83
C ASP A 201 3.25 8.96 -8.54
N GLY A 202 3.80 7.78 -8.64
CA GLY A 202 3.26 6.61 -9.31
C GLY A 202 4.38 5.76 -9.89
N LEU A 203 4.07 4.88 -10.85
CA LEU A 203 5.08 4.23 -11.67
C LEU A 203 5.74 5.28 -12.54
N LEU A 204 7.08 5.26 -12.59
CA LEU A 204 7.85 6.14 -13.43
C LEU A 204 8.37 5.36 -14.64
N ASP A 205 8.40 6.00 -15.81
CA ASP A 205 9.07 5.50 -17.01
C ASP A 205 10.60 5.69 -16.94
N ALA A 206 11.30 5.31 -18.00
CA ALA A 206 12.75 5.44 -18.09
C ALA A 206 13.25 6.90 -18.02
N ASP A 207 12.40 7.86 -18.38
CA ASP A 207 12.69 9.30 -18.33
C ASP A 207 12.33 9.93 -16.98
N GLY A 208 11.85 9.12 -16.01
CA GLY A 208 11.40 9.59 -14.70
C GLY A 208 10.03 10.27 -14.71
N ARG A 209 9.26 10.15 -15.79
CA ARG A 209 7.91 10.70 -15.90
C ARG A 209 6.90 9.71 -15.35
N ARG A 210 5.86 10.22 -14.69
CA ARG A 210 4.77 9.38 -14.18
C ARG A 210 3.98 8.74 -15.34
N VAL A 211 3.80 7.42 -15.26
CA VAL A 211 2.87 6.68 -16.12
C VAL A 211 1.45 6.84 -15.54
N PRO A 212 0.51 7.51 -16.25
CA PRO A 212 -0.80 7.81 -15.69
C PRO A 212 -1.68 6.57 -15.44
N ALA A 213 -1.64 5.60 -16.36
CA ALA A 213 -2.39 4.36 -16.24
C ALA A 213 -1.67 3.19 -16.91
N ILE A 214 -1.98 1.97 -16.49
CA ILE A 214 -1.43 0.71 -17.01
C ILE A 214 -2.59 -0.20 -17.37
N GLY A 215 -2.71 -0.57 -18.64
CA GLY A 215 -3.73 -1.51 -19.11
C GLY A 215 -3.35 -2.97 -18.86
N LYS A 216 -2.05 -3.31 -18.82
CA LYS A 216 -1.54 -4.67 -18.58
C LYS A 216 -0.37 -4.65 -17.61
N VAL A 217 -0.56 -5.21 -16.42
CA VAL A 217 0.49 -5.22 -15.37
C VAL A 217 1.76 -5.92 -15.83
N ARG A 218 1.65 -6.95 -16.67
CA ARG A 218 2.78 -7.67 -17.26
C ARG A 218 3.74 -6.77 -18.05
N ASP A 219 3.21 -5.72 -18.70
CA ASP A 219 4.03 -4.80 -19.49
C ASP A 219 4.77 -3.81 -18.58
N ALA A 220 4.12 -3.37 -17.48
CA ALA A 220 4.77 -2.59 -16.44
C ALA A 220 5.93 -3.36 -15.75
N LEU A 221 5.79 -4.68 -15.54
CA LEU A 221 6.87 -5.52 -15.00
C LEU A 221 8.08 -5.58 -15.93
N LYS A 222 7.89 -5.52 -17.27
CA LYS A 222 9.01 -5.45 -18.23
C LYS A 222 9.73 -4.11 -18.15
N LEU A 223 9.00 -3.00 -17.96
CA LEU A 223 9.58 -1.66 -17.77
C LEU A 223 10.53 -1.60 -16.57
N VAL A 224 10.12 -2.16 -15.45
CA VAL A 224 10.93 -2.19 -14.23
C VAL A 224 12.19 -3.05 -14.40
N LYS A 225 12.10 -4.17 -15.12
CA LYS A 225 13.25 -5.06 -15.38
C LYS A 225 14.26 -4.50 -16.37
N SER A 226 13.81 -3.71 -17.35
CA SER A 226 14.68 -3.11 -18.37
C SER A 226 15.40 -1.85 -17.88
N GLY A 227 15.00 -1.25 -16.78
CA GLY A 227 15.61 -0.06 -16.18
C GLY A 227 16.89 -0.38 -15.40
N GLU A 228 17.94 -0.84 -16.07
CA GLU A 228 19.19 -1.30 -15.41
C GLU A 228 20.00 -0.24 -14.67
N LYS A 229 19.70 1.05 -14.71
CA LYS A 229 20.54 2.11 -14.12
C LYS A 229 19.82 3.33 -13.52
N GLY A 230 18.51 3.35 -13.38
CA GLY A 230 17.81 4.50 -12.78
C GLY A 230 17.22 4.15 -11.42
N ALA A 231 17.41 4.99 -10.47
CA ALA A 231 16.92 5.21 -9.08
C ALA A 231 15.67 4.46 -8.55
N LEU A 232 15.17 3.44 -9.22
CA LEU A 232 14.11 2.55 -8.77
C LEU A 232 14.79 1.40 -8.01
N SER A 233 14.81 1.49 -6.70
CA SER A 233 15.33 0.45 -5.80
C SER A 233 14.85 -0.93 -6.25
N LYS A 234 15.80 -1.82 -6.59
CA LYS A 234 15.60 -3.18 -7.16
C LYS A 234 14.59 -4.07 -6.40
N GLY A 235 14.14 -3.72 -5.19
CA GLY A 235 13.18 -4.51 -4.40
C GLY A 235 11.78 -3.90 -4.33
N GLY A 236 11.65 -2.56 -4.28
CA GLY A 236 10.40 -1.94 -3.89
C GLY A 236 9.31 -1.87 -4.98
N MET A 237 9.64 -1.67 -6.26
CA MET A 237 8.63 -1.52 -7.31
C MET A 237 8.20 -2.87 -7.90
N ASP A 238 9.10 -3.84 -8.01
CA ASP A 238 8.76 -5.21 -8.47
C ASP A 238 7.77 -5.87 -7.50
N SER A 239 8.00 -5.73 -6.19
CA SER A 239 7.08 -6.21 -5.16
C SER A 239 5.71 -5.51 -5.26
N LYS A 240 5.68 -4.18 -5.42
CA LYS A 240 4.43 -3.43 -5.63
C LYS A 240 3.67 -3.91 -6.85
N LEU A 241 4.33 -4.12 -7.98
CA LEU A 241 3.67 -4.60 -9.20
C LEU A 241 3.12 -6.03 -9.06
N LYS A 242 3.79 -6.90 -8.29
CA LYS A 242 3.24 -8.23 -7.95
C LYS A 242 1.98 -8.09 -7.09
N ALA A 243 1.98 -7.22 -6.10
CA ALA A 243 0.81 -6.92 -5.28
C ALA A 243 -0.33 -6.32 -6.11
N VAL A 244 -0.02 -5.38 -7.01
CA VAL A 244 -0.97 -4.81 -7.98
C VAL A 244 -1.60 -5.91 -8.84
N GLN A 245 -0.78 -6.80 -9.40
CA GLN A 245 -1.27 -7.91 -10.22
C GLN A 245 -2.19 -8.85 -9.42
N ASN A 246 -1.83 -9.15 -8.16
CA ASN A 246 -2.65 -10.00 -7.31
C ASN A 246 -3.98 -9.36 -6.95
N ALA A 247 -4.01 -8.06 -6.65
CA ALA A 247 -5.22 -7.30 -6.37
C ALA A 247 -6.13 -7.18 -7.60
N ALA A 248 -5.56 -6.85 -8.78
CA ALA A 248 -6.29 -6.77 -10.04
C ALA A 248 -6.92 -8.11 -10.44
N ARG A 249 -6.24 -9.24 -10.20
CA ARG A 249 -6.82 -10.59 -10.36
C ARG A 249 -8.02 -10.85 -9.43
N GLY A 250 -8.12 -10.11 -8.33
CA GLY A 250 -9.28 -10.09 -7.45
C GLY A 250 -10.40 -9.16 -7.91
N GLY A 251 -10.24 -8.47 -9.04
CA GLY A 251 -11.22 -7.51 -9.59
C GLY A 251 -11.07 -6.10 -9.02
N ALA A 252 -10.12 -5.83 -8.15
CA ALA A 252 -9.96 -4.51 -7.55
C ALA A 252 -9.17 -3.55 -8.45
N ASN A 253 -9.63 -2.31 -8.52
CA ASN A 253 -8.88 -1.23 -9.14
C ASN A 253 -7.71 -0.82 -8.24
N VAL A 254 -6.53 -0.55 -8.81
CA VAL A 254 -5.36 -0.21 -8.01
C VAL A 254 -4.84 1.17 -8.39
N VAL A 255 -4.41 1.94 -7.39
CA VAL A 255 -3.71 3.21 -7.59
C VAL A 255 -2.42 3.23 -6.80
N ILE A 256 -1.29 3.50 -7.48
CA ILE A 256 0.00 3.78 -6.83
C ILE A 256 0.15 5.30 -6.79
N ALA A 257 0.33 5.90 -5.60
CA ALA A 257 0.36 7.36 -5.48
C ALA A 257 1.29 7.83 -4.36
N ASN A 258 1.68 9.10 -4.44
CA ASN A 258 2.58 9.72 -3.48
C ASN A 258 1.83 10.15 -2.21
N ALA A 259 2.21 9.58 -1.06
CA ALA A 259 1.66 9.91 0.25
C ALA A 259 1.87 11.38 0.68
N ALA A 260 2.88 12.04 0.10
CA ALA A 260 3.18 13.44 0.40
C ALA A 260 2.25 14.44 -0.29
N ARG A 261 1.52 14.02 -1.32
CA ARG A 261 0.61 14.92 -2.04
C ARG A 261 -0.61 15.26 -1.19
N PRO A 262 -0.94 16.55 -1.05
CA PRO A 262 -2.13 16.98 -0.29
C PRO A 262 -3.41 16.34 -0.85
N HIS A 263 -4.30 15.90 0.04
CA HIS A 263 -5.62 15.33 -0.30
C HIS A 263 -5.54 14.21 -1.34
N VAL A 264 -4.45 13.43 -1.36
CA VAL A 264 -4.19 12.42 -2.40
C VAL A 264 -5.33 11.41 -2.49
N LEU A 265 -5.83 10.89 -1.37
CA LEU A 265 -6.94 9.93 -1.35
C LEU A 265 -8.22 10.57 -1.88
N ALA A 266 -8.62 11.74 -1.38
CA ALA A 266 -9.82 12.42 -1.86
C ALA A 266 -9.76 12.67 -3.38
N ARG A 267 -8.62 13.10 -3.91
CA ARG A 267 -8.43 13.33 -5.35
C ARG A 267 -8.52 12.04 -6.17
N ILE A 268 -7.99 10.93 -5.66
CA ILE A 268 -8.08 9.61 -6.30
C ILE A 268 -9.56 9.21 -6.43
N PHE A 269 -10.32 9.27 -5.35
CA PHE A 269 -11.73 8.87 -5.32
C PHE A 269 -12.69 9.91 -5.94
N GLN A 270 -12.19 11.09 -6.29
CA GLN A 270 -12.86 12.02 -7.22
C GLN A 270 -12.58 11.70 -8.70
N GLY A 271 -11.84 10.65 -9.00
CA GLY A 271 -11.44 10.27 -10.36
C GLY A 271 -10.43 11.24 -11.01
N ARG A 272 -9.69 12.02 -10.20
CA ARG A 272 -8.66 12.94 -10.72
C ARG A 272 -7.44 12.17 -11.19
N ASP A 273 -6.70 12.74 -12.15
CA ASP A 273 -5.45 12.16 -12.63
C ASP A 273 -4.32 12.31 -11.59
N VAL A 274 -4.31 11.40 -10.62
CA VAL A 274 -3.33 11.31 -9.54
C VAL A 274 -2.82 9.88 -9.43
N GLY A 275 -1.50 9.71 -9.32
CA GLY A 275 -0.91 8.38 -9.25
C GLY A 275 -0.94 7.62 -10.58
N THR A 276 -0.59 6.36 -10.53
CA THR A 276 -0.74 5.41 -11.64
C THR A 276 -1.97 4.53 -11.38
N PHE A 277 -2.92 4.59 -12.28
CA PHE A 277 -4.14 3.78 -12.22
C PHE A 277 -3.96 2.44 -12.94
N VAL A 278 -4.47 1.37 -12.34
CA VAL A 278 -4.51 0.02 -12.91
C VAL A 278 -5.93 -0.52 -12.71
N PRO A 279 -6.70 -0.75 -13.77
CA PRO A 279 -8.05 -1.29 -13.64
C PRO A 279 -8.05 -2.73 -13.14
N GLY A 280 -9.12 -3.14 -12.47
CA GLY A 280 -9.31 -4.52 -11.98
C GLY A 280 -9.39 -5.58 -13.10
N SER A 281 -9.52 -5.14 -14.35
CA SER A 281 -9.48 -5.99 -15.56
C SER A 281 -8.09 -6.13 -16.18
N ALA A 282 -7.07 -5.46 -15.65
CA ALA A 282 -5.70 -5.39 -16.18
C ALA A 282 -4.88 -6.67 -15.90
N LEU A 283 -5.21 -7.77 -16.54
CA LEU A 283 -4.56 -9.08 -16.39
C LEU A 283 -3.38 -9.28 -17.35
#